data_cd6088b0775b55a36a103a3ab87e64db
#
_entry.id   cd6088b0775b55a36a103a3ab87e64db
#
_cell.length_a   1.000
_cell.length_b   1.000
_cell.length_c   1.000
_cell.angle_alpha   90.00
_cell.angle_beta   90.00
_cell.angle_gamma   90.00
#
_symmetry.space_group_name_H-M   'P 1'
#
loop_
_entity.id
_entity.type
_entity.pdbx_description
1 polymer ?
#
loop_
_entity_poly.entity_id
_entity_poly.type
_entity_poly.pdbx_seq_one_letter_code
_entity_poly.pdbx_strand_id
1 'polypeptide(L)'
;MSQQAVKFAYWVPNVSGGLVVSKIEQRTHWGIDYNRKLAQIAEQAGFEYALTQIRFTAGYGAEYQHESVAFSHALLAATDKLKVIAAILPGPWQPALAAKQLATIDQLTNGRIAVNIVSGWFKGEFQAIGEHWLEHDERYRRSEEFIRCLRGVWSQDAFTFRGDFYRFDHYSLKPKPLGQPEIFQGGSSRAARDMAARVSDWYFTNGNSVEGIKAQVDDIRAKAAANQHSVKIGVNAFVIARDTEEEARAVLQLSLIHI
;
A
#
# COMPACT_ATOMS: atom_id res chain seq x y z
N MET A 1 -24.91 -9.77 14.22
CA MET A 1 -23.68 -9.41 13.49
C MET A 1 -23.03 -8.29 14.28
N SER A 2 -21.87 -8.52 14.92
CA SER A 2 -21.14 -7.44 15.59
C SER A 2 -20.69 -6.45 14.51
N GLN A 3 -21.08 -5.19 14.66
CA GLN A 3 -20.58 -4.11 13.80
C GLN A 3 -19.06 -4.05 13.98
N GLN A 4 -18.32 -4.40 12.95
CA GLN A 4 -16.87 -4.28 12.97
C GLN A 4 -16.54 -2.79 12.98
N ALA A 5 -15.75 -2.35 13.95
CA ALA A 5 -15.37 -0.94 14.04
C ALA A 5 -14.63 -0.48 12.78
N VAL A 6 -14.96 0.71 12.29
CA VAL A 6 -14.28 1.32 11.14
C VAL A 6 -12.86 1.67 11.57
N LYS A 7 -11.88 1.31 10.74
CA LYS A 7 -10.47 1.65 10.93
C LYS A 7 -10.10 2.81 10.04
N PHE A 8 -9.32 3.73 10.56
CA PHE A 8 -8.84 4.88 9.81
C PHE A 8 -7.38 4.70 9.43
N ALA A 9 -7.08 5.09 8.20
CA ALA A 9 -5.73 5.16 7.66
C ALA A 9 -5.51 6.51 6.98
N TYR A 10 -4.27 7.01 6.94
CA TYR A 10 -3.93 8.17 6.15
C TYR A 10 -2.80 7.88 5.18
N TRP A 11 -2.79 8.58 4.08
CA TRP A 11 -1.68 8.55 3.13
C TRP A 11 -0.55 9.44 3.62
N VAL A 12 0.63 8.86 3.71
CA VAL A 12 1.83 9.57 4.14
C VAL A 12 2.33 10.44 3.00
N PRO A 13 2.51 11.76 3.19
CA PRO A 13 3.12 12.61 2.18
C PRO A 13 4.65 12.47 2.17
N ASN A 14 5.17 11.28 1.88
CA ASN A 14 6.59 11.02 1.71
C ASN A 14 7.12 11.42 0.32
N VAL A 15 6.33 12.18 -0.41
CA VAL A 15 6.65 12.76 -1.72
C VAL A 15 6.32 14.25 -1.73
N SER A 16 7.04 15.06 -2.48
CA SER A 16 6.73 16.47 -2.67
C SER A 16 5.41 16.65 -3.44
N GLY A 17 4.73 17.78 -3.24
CA GLY A 17 3.40 18.00 -3.80
C GLY A 17 2.29 17.20 -3.12
N GLY A 18 2.60 16.44 -2.09
CA GLY A 18 1.63 15.58 -1.42
C GLY A 18 1.14 14.47 -2.33
N LEU A 19 -0.15 14.22 -2.33
CA LEU A 19 -0.80 13.18 -3.16
C LEU A 19 -1.64 13.79 -4.28
N VAL A 20 -1.52 15.08 -4.48
CA VAL A 20 -2.40 15.85 -5.36
C VAL A 20 -1.58 16.49 -6.45
N VAL A 21 -1.94 16.23 -7.70
CA VAL A 21 -1.44 16.96 -8.85
C VAL A 21 -2.25 18.27 -8.96
N SER A 22 -1.73 19.35 -8.38
CA SER A 22 -2.40 20.64 -8.33
C SER A 22 -1.40 21.78 -8.53
N LYS A 23 -1.85 22.90 -9.13
CA LYS A 23 -1.09 24.13 -9.20
C LYS A 23 -1.16 24.93 -7.89
N ILE A 24 -2.03 24.54 -6.97
CA ILE A 24 -2.15 25.16 -5.65
C ILE A 24 -1.06 24.56 -4.76
N GLU A 25 -0.33 25.42 -4.06
CA GLU A 25 0.66 25.00 -3.08
C GLU A 25 0.00 24.11 -2.02
N GLN A 26 0.54 22.92 -1.85
CA GLN A 26 0.06 21.97 -0.85
C GLN A 26 0.68 22.30 0.51
N ARG A 27 -0.13 22.25 1.56
CA ARG A 27 0.30 22.48 2.95
C ARG A 27 1.02 21.28 3.57
N THR A 28 1.44 20.32 2.77
CA THR A 28 2.19 19.13 3.20
C THR A 28 3.67 19.29 2.88
N HIS A 29 4.50 18.65 3.69
CA HIS A 29 5.94 18.59 3.45
C HIS A 29 6.40 17.14 3.42
N TRP A 30 7.26 16.79 2.46
CA TRP A 30 7.75 15.43 2.25
C TRP A 30 8.83 14.99 3.25
N GLY A 31 9.44 15.94 3.98
CA GLY A 31 10.53 15.68 4.92
C GLY A 31 10.09 14.91 6.17
N ILE A 32 11.08 14.30 6.82
CA ILE A 32 10.86 13.39 7.94
C ILE A 32 10.28 14.09 9.18
N ASP A 33 10.66 15.32 9.48
CA ASP A 33 10.19 16.01 10.68
C ASP A 33 8.69 16.30 10.63
N TYR A 34 8.20 16.74 9.46
CA TYR A 34 6.76 16.93 9.23
C TYR A 34 6.01 15.61 9.37
N ASN A 35 6.50 14.56 8.69
CA ASN A 35 5.82 13.26 8.66
C ASN A 35 5.85 12.54 10.02
N ARG A 36 6.93 12.70 10.80
CA ARG A 36 7.01 12.20 12.18
C ARG A 36 5.93 12.83 13.06
N LYS A 37 5.84 14.17 13.02
CA LYS A 37 4.82 14.90 13.76
C LYS A 37 3.41 14.49 13.32
N LEU A 38 3.17 14.36 12.03
CA LEU A 38 1.89 13.93 11.47
C LEU A 38 1.52 12.52 11.95
N ALA A 39 2.46 11.57 11.92
CA ALA A 39 2.25 10.20 12.38
C ALA A 39 1.87 10.15 13.88
N GLN A 40 2.55 10.93 14.71
CA GLN A 40 2.24 11.04 16.14
C GLN A 40 0.85 11.64 16.39
N ILE A 41 0.48 12.68 15.65
CA ILE A 41 -0.88 13.27 15.72
C ILE A 41 -1.93 12.26 15.27
N ALA A 42 -1.70 11.57 14.17
CA ALA A 42 -2.62 10.55 13.65
C ALA A 42 -2.81 9.40 14.67
N GLU A 43 -1.73 8.93 15.28
CA GLU A 43 -1.79 7.92 16.35
C GLU A 43 -2.60 8.40 17.54
N GLN A 44 -2.39 9.63 18.01
CA GLN A 44 -3.14 10.23 19.12
C GLN A 44 -4.61 10.41 18.78
N ALA A 45 -4.93 10.71 17.51
CA ALA A 45 -6.29 10.83 17.01
C ALA A 45 -6.99 9.47 16.78
N GLY A 46 -6.30 8.35 16.99
CA GLY A 46 -6.86 7.01 16.86
C GLY A 46 -6.79 6.42 15.45
N PHE A 47 -5.97 6.95 14.56
CA PHE A 47 -5.69 6.28 13.29
C PHE A 47 -4.93 4.98 13.55
N GLU A 48 -5.33 3.91 12.88
CA GLU A 48 -4.70 2.60 13.04
C GLU A 48 -3.57 2.38 12.05
N TYR A 49 -3.66 3.00 10.86
CA TYR A 49 -2.68 2.81 9.79
C TYR A 49 -2.20 4.13 9.18
N ALA A 50 -0.96 4.09 8.68
CA ALA A 50 -0.40 5.06 7.75
C ALA A 50 0.10 4.31 6.51
N LEU A 51 -0.11 4.84 5.31
CA LEU A 51 0.29 4.21 4.05
C LEU A 51 1.32 5.09 3.34
N THR A 52 2.54 4.59 3.16
CA THR A 52 3.57 5.28 2.37
C THR A 52 3.37 5.03 0.88
N GLN A 53 3.81 5.99 0.07
CA GLN A 53 3.80 5.89 -1.39
C GLN A 53 5.12 5.34 -1.90
N ILE A 54 5.08 4.81 -3.12
CA ILE A 54 6.27 4.40 -3.86
C ILE A 54 6.31 5.03 -5.25
N ARG A 55 7.44 5.67 -5.54
CA ARG A 55 7.87 6.14 -6.84
C ARG A 55 9.40 6.02 -6.90
N PHE A 56 9.95 5.78 -8.07
CA PHE A 56 11.41 5.69 -8.28
C PHE A 56 11.97 6.86 -9.07
N THR A 57 11.11 7.56 -9.83
CA THR A 57 11.54 8.67 -10.66
C THR A 57 10.89 9.97 -10.23
N ALA A 58 11.66 11.05 -10.21
CA ALA A 58 11.16 12.40 -10.07
C ALA A 58 10.20 12.77 -11.20
N GLY A 59 9.31 13.71 -10.97
CA GLY A 59 8.33 14.20 -11.92
C GLY A 59 6.91 13.74 -11.63
N TYR A 60 5.99 14.01 -12.54
CA TYR A 60 4.55 13.75 -12.39
C TYR A 60 3.98 14.27 -11.06
N GLY A 61 4.31 15.54 -10.73
CA GLY A 61 3.87 16.21 -9.50
C GLY A 61 4.63 15.82 -8.23
N ALA A 62 5.69 15.00 -8.33
CA ALA A 62 6.52 14.59 -7.21
C ALA A 62 8.01 14.68 -7.58
N GLU A 63 8.63 15.82 -7.30
CA GLU A 63 10.06 16.06 -7.56
C GLU A 63 10.95 15.30 -6.56
N TYR A 64 10.60 15.35 -5.29
CA TYR A 64 11.30 14.66 -4.22
C TYR A 64 10.42 13.56 -3.64
N GLN A 65 11.02 12.40 -3.38
CA GLN A 65 10.31 11.29 -2.79
C GLN A 65 11.27 10.35 -2.07
N HIS A 66 10.82 9.85 -0.95
CA HIS A 66 11.56 8.87 -0.16
C HIS A 66 11.16 7.44 -0.54
N GLU A 67 12.11 6.54 -0.42
CA GLU A 67 11.85 5.11 -0.56
C GLU A 67 10.89 4.65 0.56
N SER A 68 9.88 3.91 0.18
CA SER A 68 8.72 3.60 1.02
C SER A 68 9.03 2.74 2.23
N VAL A 69 9.89 1.71 2.10
CA VAL A 69 10.18 0.77 3.19
C VAL A 69 11.05 1.42 4.25
N ALA A 70 12.10 2.14 3.83
CA ALA A 70 12.97 2.88 4.73
C ALA A 70 12.21 4.00 5.47
N PHE A 71 11.35 4.72 4.74
CA PHE A 71 10.55 5.79 5.34
C PHE A 71 9.49 5.24 6.29
N SER A 72 8.86 4.11 5.96
CA SER A 72 7.94 3.41 6.87
C SER A 72 8.61 3.01 8.19
N HIS A 73 9.84 2.50 8.12
CA HIS A 73 10.61 2.17 9.34
C HIS A 73 10.87 3.42 10.20
N ALA A 74 11.22 4.55 9.59
CA ALA A 74 11.43 5.80 10.32
C ALA A 74 10.15 6.29 11.04
N LEU A 75 8.97 6.13 10.43
CA LEU A 75 7.69 6.47 11.07
C LEU A 75 7.34 5.49 12.19
N LEU A 76 7.56 4.20 11.98
CA LEU A 76 7.36 3.17 13.01
C LEU A 76 8.25 3.40 14.24
N ALA A 77 9.49 3.86 14.04
CA ALA A 77 10.41 4.20 15.13
C ALA A 77 9.97 5.46 15.90
N ALA A 78 9.11 6.28 15.33
CA ALA A 78 8.62 7.53 15.93
C ALA A 78 7.23 7.41 16.58
N THR A 79 6.61 6.23 16.53
CA THR A 79 5.25 5.93 17.02
C THR A 79 5.24 4.63 17.83
N ASP A 80 4.22 4.43 18.67
CA ASP A 80 4.14 3.27 19.57
C ASP A 80 3.07 2.25 19.16
N LYS A 81 1.99 2.69 18.51
CA LYS A 81 0.81 1.86 18.19
C LYS A 81 0.46 1.86 16.71
N LEU A 82 0.77 2.95 16.01
CA LEU A 82 0.46 3.11 14.59
C LEU A 82 1.12 2.00 13.77
N LYS A 83 0.35 1.34 12.92
CA LYS A 83 0.86 0.44 11.91
C LYS A 83 1.20 1.21 10.65
N VAL A 84 2.28 0.85 9.98
CA VAL A 84 2.65 1.50 8.72
C VAL A 84 2.64 0.48 7.60
N ILE A 85 1.94 0.82 6.54
CA ILE A 85 1.81 0.02 5.32
C ILE A 85 2.85 0.52 4.32
N ALA A 86 3.92 -0.23 4.11
CA ALA A 86 4.94 0.10 3.13
C ALA A 86 4.49 -0.30 1.72
N ALA A 87 4.48 0.63 0.78
CA ALA A 87 4.20 0.29 -0.61
C ALA A 87 5.42 -0.38 -1.25
N ILE A 88 5.21 -1.50 -1.93
CA ILE A 88 6.24 -2.26 -2.65
C ILE A 88 5.78 -2.52 -4.09
N LEU A 89 6.72 -2.39 -5.02
CA LEU A 89 6.52 -2.57 -6.44
C LEU A 89 7.26 -3.84 -6.90
N PRO A 90 6.55 -4.98 -7.15
CA PRO A 90 7.16 -6.18 -7.70
C PRO A 90 7.82 -5.91 -9.06
N GLY A 91 9.01 -6.45 -9.23
CA GLY A 91 9.93 -6.15 -10.34
C GLY A 91 11.16 -5.49 -9.75
N PRO A 92 11.11 -4.18 -9.43
CA PRO A 92 12.22 -3.52 -8.74
C PRO A 92 12.60 -4.18 -7.41
N TRP A 93 11.63 -4.69 -6.66
CA TRP A 93 11.91 -5.53 -5.48
C TRP A 93 11.90 -7.01 -5.81
N GLN A 94 12.91 -7.69 -5.35
CA GLN A 94 12.99 -9.13 -5.33
C GLN A 94 12.34 -9.65 -4.03
N PRO A 95 11.47 -10.68 -4.06
CA PRO A 95 10.68 -11.07 -2.88
C PRO A 95 11.50 -11.56 -1.68
N ALA A 96 12.69 -12.17 -1.86
CA ALA A 96 13.54 -12.55 -0.73
C ALA A 96 14.11 -11.33 -0.01
N LEU A 97 14.50 -10.27 -0.75
CA LEU A 97 14.96 -9.01 -0.20
C LEU A 97 13.83 -8.33 0.59
N ALA A 98 12.66 -8.20 -0.04
CA ALA A 98 11.49 -7.61 0.61
C ALA A 98 11.09 -8.39 1.87
N ALA A 99 11.04 -9.72 1.80
CA ALA A 99 10.72 -10.57 2.94
C ALA A 99 11.69 -10.37 4.10
N LYS A 100 13.00 -10.22 3.79
CA LYS A 100 14.04 -9.98 4.80
C LYS A 100 13.91 -8.59 5.44
N GLN A 101 13.72 -7.55 4.64
CA GLN A 101 13.53 -6.19 5.13
C GLN A 101 12.30 -6.08 6.03
N LEU A 102 11.16 -6.58 5.56
CA LEU A 102 9.90 -6.53 6.30
C LEU A 102 9.96 -7.34 7.59
N ALA A 103 10.55 -8.55 7.58
CA ALA A 103 10.73 -9.35 8.79
C ALA A 103 11.64 -8.64 9.82
N THR A 104 12.69 -7.95 9.36
CA THR A 104 13.55 -7.15 10.23
C THR A 104 12.78 -6.01 10.87
N ILE A 105 12.05 -5.22 10.06
CA ILE A 105 11.24 -4.10 10.57
C ILE A 105 10.15 -4.60 11.52
N ASP A 106 9.51 -5.71 11.21
CA ASP A 106 8.48 -6.32 12.05
C ASP A 106 9.01 -6.65 13.44
N GLN A 107 10.19 -7.27 13.52
CA GLN A 107 10.88 -7.57 14.78
C GLN A 107 11.25 -6.28 15.55
N LEU A 108 11.81 -5.28 14.86
CA LEU A 108 12.24 -4.03 15.48
C LEU A 108 11.07 -3.15 15.96
N THR A 109 9.88 -3.34 15.40
CA THR A 109 8.71 -2.51 15.66
C THR A 109 7.54 -3.25 16.29
N ASN A 110 7.80 -4.45 16.80
CA ASN A 110 6.84 -5.27 17.51
C ASN A 110 5.55 -5.58 16.69
N GLY A 111 5.73 -6.00 15.44
CA GLY A 111 4.64 -6.48 14.58
C GLY A 111 3.80 -5.36 13.94
N ARG A 112 4.35 -4.15 13.75
CA ARG A 112 3.58 -3.01 13.25
C ARG A 112 3.77 -2.68 11.78
N ILE A 113 4.55 -3.46 11.03
CA ILE A 113 4.69 -3.28 9.58
C ILE A 113 3.62 -4.06 8.83
N ALA A 114 3.06 -3.45 7.80
CA ALA A 114 2.24 -4.09 6.78
C ALA A 114 2.77 -3.72 5.40
N VAL A 115 2.27 -4.35 4.35
CA VAL A 115 2.75 -4.09 2.99
C VAL A 115 1.60 -3.87 2.02
N ASN A 116 1.72 -2.87 1.15
CA ASN A 116 0.85 -2.65 0.02
C ASN A 116 1.57 -3.07 -1.27
N ILE A 117 1.06 -4.10 -1.94
CA ILE A 117 1.63 -4.57 -3.21
C ILE A 117 1.01 -3.78 -4.37
N VAL A 118 1.86 -3.00 -5.03
CA VAL A 118 1.50 -2.16 -6.18
C VAL A 118 1.97 -2.83 -7.46
N SER A 119 1.04 -3.27 -8.32
CA SER A 119 1.39 -4.01 -9.56
C SER A 119 2.03 -3.15 -10.65
N GLY A 120 2.08 -1.83 -10.44
CA GLY A 120 2.66 -0.87 -11.38
C GLY A 120 1.62 -0.28 -12.36
N TRP A 121 1.75 1.01 -12.62
CA TRP A 121 0.87 1.75 -13.53
C TRP A 121 1.64 2.71 -14.44
N PHE A 122 2.87 3.10 -14.08
CA PHE A 122 3.67 4.06 -14.82
C PHE A 122 4.84 3.38 -15.55
N LYS A 123 4.63 3.11 -16.85
CA LYS A 123 5.60 2.43 -17.71
C LYS A 123 6.96 3.14 -17.74
N GLY A 124 6.96 4.48 -17.81
CA GLY A 124 8.18 5.27 -17.88
C GLY A 124 9.10 5.07 -16.67
N GLU A 125 8.54 4.84 -15.50
CA GLU A 125 9.31 4.57 -14.28
C GLU A 125 10.07 3.24 -14.36
N PHE A 126 9.41 2.17 -14.82
CA PHE A 126 10.05 0.86 -15.02
C PHE A 126 11.19 0.95 -16.04
N GLN A 127 10.94 1.63 -17.16
CA GLN A 127 11.94 1.81 -18.20
C GLN A 127 13.14 2.64 -17.71
N ALA A 128 12.89 3.69 -16.91
CA ALA A 128 13.94 4.57 -16.38
C ALA A 128 14.92 3.85 -15.44
N ILE A 129 14.46 2.83 -14.71
CA ILE A 129 15.29 2.03 -13.80
C ILE A 129 15.78 0.72 -14.44
N GLY A 130 15.53 0.52 -15.74
CA GLY A 130 15.96 -0.69 -16.46
C GLY A 130 15.12 -1.93 -16.16
N GLU A 131 13.95 -1.77 -15.57
CA GLU A 131 13.05 -2.88 -15.25
C GLU A 131 12.12 -3.19 -16.44
N HIS A 132 11.86 -4.48 -16.67
CA HIS A 132 11.00 -4.91 -17.76
C HIS A 132 9.52 -4.55 -17.50
N TRP A 133 8.90 -3.88 -18.47
CA TRP A 133 7.47 -3.58 -18.43
C TRP A 133 6.65 -4.76 -18.96
N LEU A 134 5.89 -5.38 -18.07
CA LEU A 134 4.95 -6.44 -18.41
C LEU A 134 3.59 -5.87 -18.84
N GLU A 135 2.84 -6.64 -19.62
CA GLU A 135 1.44 -6.35 -19.90
C GLU A 135 0.59 -6.35 -18.63
N HIS A 136 -0.58 -5.71 -18.71
CA HIS A 136 -1.42 -5.42 -17.54
C HIS A 136 -1.65 -6.64 -16.65
N ASP A 137 -2.17 -7.73 -17.20
CA ASP A 137 -2.54 -8.91 -16.41
C ASP A 137 -1.31 -9.69 -15.92
N GLU A 138 -0.22 -9.66 -16.68
CA GLU A 138 1.06 -10.26 -16.28
C GLU A 138 1.67 -9.55 -15.06
N ARG A 139 1.48 -8.22 -14.92
CA ARG A 139 1.91 -7.50 -13.71
C ARG A 139 1.17 -8.01 -12.47
N TYR A 140 -0.14 -8.32 -12.58
CA TYR A 140 -0.90 -8.90 -11.48
C TYR A 140 -0.50 -10.34 -11.19
N ARG A 141 -0.20 -11.15 -12.21
CA ARG A 141 0.36 -12.50 -12.02
C ARG A 141 1.69 -12.45 -11.27
N ARG A 142 2.60 -11.55 -11.68
CA ARG A 142 3.87 -11.33 -10.98
C ARG A 142 3.64 -10.90 -9.52
N SER A 143 2.72 -10.00 -9.28
CA SER A 143 2.39 -9.54 -7.93
C SER A 143 1.80 -10.67 -7.06
N GLU A 144 0.98 -11.53 -7.62
CA GLU A 144 0.45 -12.69 -6.91
C GLU A 144 1.56 -13.67 -6.52
N GLU A 145 2.48 -13.99 -7.43
CA GLU A 145 3.63 -14.82 -7.10
C GLU A 145 4.52 -14.17 -6.03
N PHE A 146 4.73 -12.86 -6.12
CA PHE A 146 5.46 -12.09 -5.12
C PHE A 146 4.85 -12.25 -3.72
N ILE A 147 3.53 -12.10 -3.61
CA ILE A 147 2.79 -12.29 -2.35
C ILE A 147 2.93 -13.73 -1.84
N ARG A 148 2.78 -14.72 -2.72
CA ARG A 148 2.95 -16.13 -2.37
C ARG A 148 4.37 -16.42 -1.86
N CYS A 149 5.38 -15.81 -2.46
CA CYS A 149 6.75 -15.89 -2.01
C CYS A 149 6.96 -15.25 -0.63
N LEU A 150 6.43 -14.05 -0.39
CA LEU A 150 6.49 -13.42 0.93
C LEU A 150 5.90 -14.33 2.01
N ARG A 151 4.67 -14.81 1.81
CA ARG A 151 3.98 -15.68 2.77
C ARG A 151 4.73 -16.99 3.00
N GLY A 152 5.22 -17.62 1.93
CA GLY A 152 5.99 -18.86 2.02
C GLY A 152 7.30 -18.70 2.78
N VAL A 153 8.05 -17.64 2.46
CA VAL A 153 9.32 -17.30 3.14
C VAL A 153 9.10 -16.99 4.61
N TRP A 154 8.00 -16.32 4.98
CA TRP A 154 7.71 -15.99 6.38
C TRP A 154 7.22 -17.20 7.20
N SER A 155 6.55 -18.17 6.57
CA SER A 155 5.90 -19.28 7.29
C SER A 155 6.70 -20.59 7.27
N GLN A 156 7.54 -20.85 6.27
CA GLN A 156 8.23 -22.14 6.08
C GLN A 156 9.73 -22.04 6.41
N ASP A 157 10.31 -23.08 6.98
CA ASP A 157 11.74 -23.11 7.30
C ASP A 157 12.65 -23.39 6.09
N ALA A 158 12.16 -24.13 5.11
CA ALA A 158 12.87 -24.41 3.86
C ALA A 158 11.91 -24.19 2.69
N PHE A 159 11.71 -22.93 2.34
CA PHE A 159 10.77 -22.54 1.28
C PHE A 159 11.32 -22.87 -0.09
N THR A 160 10.56 -23.63 -0.86
CA THR A 160 10.83 -23.91 -2.28
C THR A 160 9.63 -23.46 -3.11
N PHE A 161 9.89 -22.70 -4.17
CA PHE A 161 8.87 -22.19 -5.08
C PHE A 161 9.38 -22.21 -6.53
N ARG A 162 8.53 -22.62 -7.45
CA ARG A 162 8.82 -22.65 -8.90
C ARG A 162 7.67 -21.96 -9.62
N GLY A 163 7.78 -20.66 -9.81
CA GLY A 163 6.83 -19.84 -10.54
C GLY A 163 7.36 -19.39 -11.90
N ASP A 164 6.55 -18.60 -12.58
CA ASP A 164 6.92 -18.00 -13.87
C ASP A 164 7.89 -16.83 -13.68
N PHE A 165 7.74 -16.09 -12.57
CA PHE A 165 8.50 -14.87 -12.27
C PHE A 165 9.56 -15.09 -11.19
N TYR A 166 9.31 -15.96 -10.21
CA TYR A 166 10.19 -16.14 -9.05
C TYR A 166 10.51 -17.61 -8.81
N ARG A 167 11.72 -17.84 -8.30
CA ARG A 167 12.19 -19.18 -7.91
C ARG A 167 12.93 -19.13 -6.61
N PHE A 168 12.62 -20.09 -5.74
CA PHE A 168 13.28 -20.32 -4.46
C PHE A 168 13.66 -21.79 -4.35
N ASP A 169 14.77 -22.06 -3.68
CA ASP A 169 15.25 -23.41 -3.44
C ASP A 169 15.74 -23.56 -2.00
N HIS A 170 14.96 -24.25 -1.20
CA HIS A 170 15.21 -24.51 0.23
C HIS A 170 15.62 -23.25 1.02
N TYR A 171 15.03 -22.10 0.69
CA TYR A 171 15.36 -20.81 1.30
C TYR A 171 14.84 -20.72 2.72
N SER A 172 15.73 -20.42 3.67
CA SER A 172 15.40 -20.19 5.08
C SER A 172 15.66 -18.74 5.46
N LEU A 173 14.62 -18.08 5.95
CA LEU A 173 14.68 -16.71 6.50
C LEU A 173 14.69 -16.79 8.03
N LYS A 174 15.66 -16.13 8.66
CA LYS A 174 15.69 -15.88 10.12
C LYS A 174 16.25 -14.48 10.40
N PRO A 175 15.67 -13.72 11.38
CA PRO A 175 14.43 -14.05 12.07
C PRO A 175 13.22 -14.04 11.12
N LYS A 176 12.18 -14.76 11.49
CA LYS A 176 10.85 -14.65 10.91
C LYS A 176 10.19 -13.38 11.44
N PRO A 177 9.18 -12.79 10.78
CA PRO A 177 8.34 -11.79 11.43
C PRO A 177 7.63 -12.36 12.66
N LEU A 178 7.20 -11.52 13.60
CA LEU A 178 6.49 -11.92 14.81
C LEU A 178 5.12 -12.52 14.50
N GLY A 179 4.53 -12.08 13.40
CA GLY A 179 3.28 -12.61 12.87
C GLY A 179 3.34 -12.73 11.35
N GLN A 180 2.18 -12.63 10.71
CA GLN A 180 2.09 -12.50 9.26
C GLN A 180 1.80 -11.03 8.96
N PRO A 181 2.76 -10.24 8.44
CA PRO A 181 2.47 -8.87 8.03
C PRO A 181 1.27 -8.82 7.08
N GLU A 182 0.33 -7.93 7.37
CA GLU A 182 -0.88 -7.81 6.56
C GLU A 182 -0.54 -7.33 5.15
N ILE A 183 -1.19 -7.93 4.15
CA ILE A 183 -0.99 -7.60 2.74
C ILE A 183 -2.19 -6.81 2.24
N PHE A 184 -1.92 -5.58 1.83
CA PHE A 184 -2.84 -4.65 1.23
C PHE A 184 -2.65 -4.63 -0.28
N GLN A 185 -3.72 -4.32 -0.99
CA GLN A 185 -3.71 -4.15 -2.44
C GLN A 185 -4.84 -3.20 -2.86
N GLY A 186 -4.54 -2.34 -3.83
CA GLY A 186 -5.52 -1.52 -4.52
C GLY A 186 -5.70 -1.93 -5.99
N GLY A 187 -6.63 -1.29 -6.66
CA GLY A 187 -6.87 -1.44 -8.10
C GLY A 187 -8.31 -1.85 -8.41
N SER A 188 -8.87 -1.28 -9.48
CA SER A 188 -10.28 -1.48 -9.87
C SER A 188 -10.47 -2.50 -11.00
N SER A 189 -9.39 -2.95 -11.67
CA SER A 189 -9.47 -3.89 -12.78
C SER A 189 -9.93 -5.29 -12.33
N ARG A 190 -10.40 -6.09 -13.28
CA ARG A 190 -10.77 -7.49 -13.01
C ARG A 190 -9.57 -8.26 -12.44
N ALA A 191 -8.38 -8.14 -13.06
CA ALA A 191 -7.17 -8.81 -12.60
C ALA A 191 -6.80 -8.42 -11.16
N ALA A 192 -6.96 -7.13 -10.80
CA ALA A 192 -6.73 -6.66 -9.43
C ALA A 192 -7.69 -7.33 -8.43
N ARG A 193 -8.99 -7.38 -8.74
CA ARG A 193 -9.99 -7.99 -7.87
C ARG A 193 -9.82 -9.50 -7.76
N ASP A 194 -9.47 -10.16 -8.87
CA ASP A 194 -9.19 -11.60 -8.88
C ASP A 194 -7.97 -11.94 -8.02
N MET A 195 -6.89 -11.16 -8.09
CA MET A 195 -5.71 -11.34 -7.25
C MET A 195 -6.03 -11.08 -5.77
N ALA A 196 -6.71 -9.97 -5.44
CA ALA A 196 -7.08 -9.65 -4.08
C ALA A 196 -7.89 -10.78 -3.42
N ALA A 197 -8.85 -11.30 -4.14
CA ALA A 197 -9.72 -12.39 -3.69
C ALA A 197 -8.98 -13.71 -3.43
N ARG A 198 -7.75 -13.88 -3.95
CA ARG A 198 -6.96 -15.08 -3.73
C ARG A 198 -5.89 -14.94 -2.65
N VAL A 199 -5.27 -13.75 -2.52
CA VAL A 199 -4.01 -13.66 -1.77
C VAL A 199 -3.88 -12.45 -0.84
N SER A 200 -4.77 -11.44 -0.90
CA SER A 200 -4.63 -10.21 -0.12
C SER A 200 -5.51 -10.22 1.14
N ASP A 201 -5.01 -9.67 2.26
CA ASP A 201 -5.81 -9.51 3.48
C ASP A 201 -6.76 -8.31 3.38
N TRP A 202 -6.32 -7.27 2.66
CA TRP A 202 -7.06 -6.04 2.43
C TRP A 202 -7.10 -5.68 0.95
N TYR A 203 -8.27 -5.29 0.50
CA TYR A 203 -8.45 -4.63 -0.79
C TYR A 203 -9.01 -3.24 -0.55
N PHE A 204 -8.41 -2.23 -1.16
CA PHE A 204 -8.97 -0.89 -1.13
C PHE A 204 -9.26 -0.37 -2.54
N THR A 205 -10.38 0.33 -2.65
CA THR A 205 -10.87 0.96 -3.86
C THR A 205 -10.84 2.47 -3.73
N ASN A 206 -10.77 3.16 -4.85
CA ASN A 206 -10.95 4.61 -4.89
C ASN A 206 -12.42 4.95 -4.67
N GLY A 207 -12.68 6.20 -4.25
CA GLY A 207 -14.02 6.73 -4.11
C GLY A 207 -14.82 6.59 -5.41
N ASN A 208 -16.07 6.22 -5.28
CA ASN A 208 -17.04 6.07 -6.36
C ASN A 208 -18.45 6.30 -5.80
N SER A 209 -19.50 6.18 -6.61
CA SER A 209 -20.87 6.15 -6.09
C SER A 209 -21.07 4.98 -5.13
N VAL A 210 -22.02 5.10 -4.22
CA VAL A 210 -22.35 4.04 -3.25
C VAL A 210 -22.64 2.73 -3.96
N GLU A 211 -23.41 2.78 -5.06
CA GLU A 211 -23.76 1.62 -5.88
C GLU A 211 -22.53 1.00 -6.55
N GLY A 212 -21.62 1.85 -7.05
CA GLY A 212 -20.35 1.41 -7.66
C GLY A 212 -19.42 0.73 -6.67
N ILE A 213 -19.28 1.29 -5.46
CA ILE A 213 -18.51 0.67 -4.38
C ILE A 213 -19.16 -0.65 -3.96
N LYS A 214 -20.49 -0.67 -3.78
CA LYS A 214 -21.23 -1.88 -3.42
C LYS A 214 -21.00 -3.00 -4.43
N ALA A 215 -21.12 -2.71 -5.72
CA ALA A 215 -20.89 -3.69 -6.78
C ALA A 215 -19.47 -4.28 -6.74
N GLN A 216 -18.45 -3.45 -6.50
CA GLN A 216 -17.08 -3.91 -6.36
C GLN A 216 -16.87 -4.78 -5.11
N VAL A 217 -17.47 -4.40 -3.99
CA VAL A 217 -17.41 -5.16 -2.74
C VAL A 217 -18.08 -6.52 -2.88
N ASP A 218 -19.26 -6.56 -3.50
CA ASP A 218 -20.01 -7.79 -3.72
C ASP A 218 -19.23 -8.75 -4.65
N ASP A 219 -18.63 -8.23 -5.75
CA ASP A 219 -17.78 -9.02 -6.66
C ASP A 219 -16.57 -9.63 -5.92
N ILE A 220 -15.85 -8.85 -5.15
CA ILE A 220 -14.67 -9.32 -4.43
C ILE A 220 -15.05 -10.35 -3.36
N ARG A 221 -16.13 -10.12 -2.62
CA ARG A 221 -16.58 -11.06 -1.58
C ARG A 221 -17.00 -12.39 -2.19
N ALA A 222 -17.71 -12.37 -3.30
CA ALA A 222 -18.10 -13.59 -4.03
C ALA A 222 -16.86 -14.37 -4.50
N LYS A 223 -15.87 -13.67 -5.08
CA LYS A 223 -14.62 -14.29 -5.54
C LYS A 223 -13.77 -14.82 -4.38
N ALA A 224 -13.67 -14.09 -3.30
CA ALA A 224 -12.93 -14.53 -2.11
C ALA A 224 -13.58 -15.79 -1.50
N ALA A 225 -14.91 -15.82 -1.37
CA ALA A 225 -15.64 -16.99 -0.91
C ALA A 225 -15.41 -18.22 -1.80
N ALA A 226 -15.41 -18.05 -3.12
CA ALA A 226 -15.11 -19.12 -4.08
C ALA A 226 -13.67 -19.66 -3.93
N ASN A 227 -12.73 -18.85 -3.45
CA ASN A 227 -11.35 -19.23 -3.18
C ASN A 227 -11.11 -19.65 -1.70
N GLN A 228 -12.17 -19.85 -0.90
CA GLN A 228 -12.07 -20.14 0.54
C GLN A 228 -11.20 -19.10 1.29
N HIS A 229 -11.25 -17.87 0.84
CA HIS A 229 -10.48 -16.75 1.37
C HIS A 229 -11.42 -15.64 1.89
N SER A 230 -10.92 -14.80 2.78
CA SER A 230 -11.63 -13.61 3.25
C SER A 230 -10.77 -12.37 3.03
N VAL A 231 -11.38 -11.32 2.54
CA VAL A 231 -10.70 -10.05 2.29
C VAL A 231 -11.46 -8.91 2.98
N LYS A 232 -10.71 -8.07 3.68
CA LYS A 232 -11.21 -6.86 4.28
C LYS A 232 -11.23 -5.74 3.23
N ILE A 233 -12.19 -4.82 3.33
CA ILE A 233 -12.39 -3.76 2.34
C ILE A 233 -12.04 -2.41 2.95
N GLY A 234 -11.26 -1.63 2.21
CA GLY A 234 -10.98 -0.23 2.48
C GLY A 234 -11.46 0.66 1.33
N VAL A 235 -11.81 1.89 1.64
CA VAL A 235 -12.17 2.91 0.63
C VAL A 235 -11.21 4.08 0.78
N ASN A 236 -10.56 4.45 -0.32
CA ASN A 236 -9.73 5.62 -0.39
C ASN A 236 -10.57 6.85 -0.71
N ALA A 237 -10.44 7.92 0.09
CA ALA A 237 -11.17 9.15 -0.09
C ALA A 237 -10.27 10.37 0.14
N PHE A 238 -10.52 11.43 -0.62
CA PHE A 238 -9.95 12.74 -0.34
C PHE A 238 -10.85 13.48 0.66
N VAL A 239 -10.24 14.11 1.65
CA VAL A 239 -10.95 14.89 2.67
C VAL A 239 -10.48 16.34 2.59
N ILE A 240 -11.43 17.25 2.43
CA ILE A 240 -11.21 18.70 2.51
C ILE A 240 -11.90 19.19 3.78
N ALA A 241 -11.12 19.42 4.82
CA ALA A 241 -11.62 19.96 6.08
C ALA A 241 -11.37 21.48 6.15
N ARG A 242 -12.43 22.25 6.43
CA ARG A 242 -12.43 23.70 6.67
C ARG A 242 -13.42 24.00 7.78
N ASP A 243 -13.42 25.23 8.26
CA ASP A 243 -14.33 25.64 9.33
C ASP A 243 -15.80 25.65 8.87
N THR A 244 -16.02 25.90 7.58
CA THR A 244 -17.36 25.89 6.97
C THR A 244 -17.39 25.01 5.71
N GLU A 245 -18.60 24.54 5.37
CA GLU A 245 -18.83 23.78 4.13
C GLU A 245 -18.57 24.64 2.88
N GLU A 246 -18.90 25.92 2.93
CA GLU A 246 -18.67 26.86 1.84
C GLU A 246 -17.17 26.99 1.51
N GLU A 247 -16.34 27.16 2.54
CA GLU A 247 -14.88 27.18 2.38
C GLU A 247 -14.33 25.87 1.84
N ALA A 248 -14.84 24.73 2.32
CA ALA A 248 -14.43 23.42 1.82
C ALA A 248 -14.79 23.25 0.34
N ARG A 249 -15.98 23.66 -0.07
CA ARG A 249 -16.43 23.65 -1.48
C ARG A 249 -15.63 24.60 -2.35
N ALA A 250 -15.28 25.78 -1.86
CA ALA A 250 -14.44 26.73 -2.59
C ALA A 250 -13.05 26.14 -2.87
N VAL A 251 -12.44 25.46 -1.88
CA VAL A 251 -11.16 24.75 -2.08
C VAL A 251 -11.31 23.60 -3.07
N LEU A 252 -12.40 22.84 -3.04
CA LEU A 252 -12.65 21.79 -4.01
C LEU A 252 -12.71 22.33 -5.44
N GLN A 253 -13.39 23.45 -5.66
CA GLN A 253 -13.47 24.10 -6.99
C GLN A 253 -12.09 24.54 -7.49
N LEU A 254 -11.23 25.04 -6.60
CA LEU A 254 -9.86 25.42 -6.96
C LEU A 254 -8.95 24.19 -7.24
N SER A 255 -9.23 23.08 -6.59
CA SER A 255 -8.39 21.86 -6.69
C SER A 255 -8.80 20.92 -7.83
N LEU A 256 -9.89 21.20 -8.52
CA LEU A 256 -10.34 20.42 -9.68
C LEU A 256 -9.43 20.59 -10.89
N ILE A 257 -8.15 20.31 -10.69
CA ILE A 257 -7.26 20.01 -11.78
C ILE A 257 -7.10 18.50 -11.78
N HIS A 258 -7.71 17.95 -12.79
CA HIS A 258 -7.87 16.54 -13.07
C HIS A 258 -6.63 15.69 -12.78
N ILE A 259 -6.89 14.64 -12.07
CA ILE A 259 -6.06 13.44 -12.08
C ILE A 259 -6.41 12.64 -13.32
#